data_156e2e7c6cb508ccf7084005a3b803b5
#
_entry.id   156e2e7c6cb508ccf7084005a3b803b5
#
_cell.length_a   1.000
_cell.length_b   1.000
_cell.length_c   1.000
_cell.angle_alpha   90.00
_cell.angle_beta   90.00
_cell.angle_gamma   90.00
#
_symmetry.space_group_name_H-M   'P 1'
#
loop_
_entity.id
_entity.type
_entity.pdbx_description
1 polymer ?
#
loop_
_entity_poly.entity_id
_entity_poly.type
_entity_poly.pdbx_seq_one_letter_code
_entity_poly.pdbx_strand_id
1 'polypeptide(L)'
;MARPPWVSILRTAGGIALGIGSAVLVAHLMGLRWSDVLASLRSARPLPLLAAVGGTFALLALQALRWWWVVRPVLPLRYRDAFAAMLVASAFNVLIPARGGDVLRVQYLGKRTRTSRVTLLGTELLDYWSDKAGWLVAFVVTCVVSAVGWREAPP
;
A
#
# COMPACT_ATOMS: atom_id res chain seq x y z
N MET A 1 -14.86 7.29 29.41
CA MET A 1 -14.33 8.65 29.25
C MET A 1 -13.90 8.85 27.81
N ALA A 2 -14.55 9.72 27.06
CA ALA A 2 -14.17 10.06 25.69
C ALA A 2 -12.88 10.87 25.70
N ARG A 3 -11.86 10.44 24.96
CA ARG A 3 -10.59 11.18 24.85
C ARG A 3 -10.85 12.51 24.14
N PRO A 4 -10.30 13.61 24.61
CA PRO A 4 -10.52 14.93 24.02
C PRO A 4 -10.02 14.97 22.56
N PRO A 5 -10.71 15.68 21.65
CA PRO A 5 -10.44 15.67 20.22
C PRO A 5 -9.02 16.15 19.84
N TRP A 6 -8.42 17.01 20.66
CA TRP A 6 -7.06 17.52 20.45
C TRP A 6 -5.97 16.42 20.53
N VAL A 7 -6.19 15.35 21.32
CA VAL A 7 -5.25 14.22 21.44
C VAL A 7 -5.18 13.45 20.11
N SER A 8 -6.31 13.31 19.42
CA SER A 8 -6.32 12.65 18.10
C SER A 8 -5.62 13.51 17.04
N ILE A 9 -5.82 14.82 17.08
CA ILE A 9 -5.16 15.78 16.18
C ILE A 9 -3.64 15.76 16.38
N LEU A 10 -3.17 15.83 17.64
CA LEU A 10 -1.74 15.78 17.97
C LEU A 10 -1.09 14.47 17.52
N ARG A 11 -1.76 13.34 17.70
CA ARG A 11 -1.24 12.04 17.22
C ARG A 11 -1.14 11.97 15.70
N THR A 12 -2.15 12.48 15.00
CA THR A 12 -2.14 12.52 13.53
C THR A 12 -1.07 13.48 13.01
N ALA A 13 -1.00 14.69 13.57
CA ALA A 13 0.04 15.67 13.22
C ALA A 13 1.44 15.14 13.52
N GLY A 14 1.66 14.50 14.67
CA GLY A 14 2.92 13.87 15.03
C GLY A 14 3.32 12.74 14.06
N GLY A 15 2.37 11.90 13.65
CA GLY A 15 2.59 10.86 12.65
C GLY A 15 2.98 11.41 11.27
N ILE A 16 2.30 12.45 10.82
CA ILE A 16 2.63 13.15 9.56
C ILE A 16 4.01 13.81 9.65
N ALA A 17 4.30 14.53 10.74
CA ALA A 17 5.59 15.17 10.95
C ALA A 17 6.74 14.15 10.99
N LEU A 18 6.54 13.00 11.63
CA LEU A 18 7.51 11.91 11.66
C LEU A 18 7.72 11.32 10.26
N GLY A 19 6.64 11.11 9.49
CA GLY A 19 6.71 10.60 8.12
C GLY A 19 7.47 11.55 7.18
N ILE A 20 7.14 12.84 7.21
CA ILE A 20 7.85 13.86 6.43
C ILE A 20 9.30 13.98 6.91
N GLY A 21 9.51 14.03 8.21
CA GLY A 21 10.86 14.15 8.80
C GLY A 21 11.77 12.97 8.41
N SER A 22 11.24 11.74 8.45
CA SER A 22 11.99 10.55 8.01
C SER A 22 12.31 10.58 6.51
N ALA A 23 11.37 11.00 5.68
CA ALA A 23 11.59 11.13 4.23
C ALA A 23 12.66 12.18 3.91
N VAL A 24 12.60 13.35 4.57
CA VAL A 24 13.61 14.42 4.43
C VAL A 24 14.98 13.94 4.92
N LEU A 25 15.03 13.25 6.07
CA LEU A 25 16.26 12.69 6.60
C LEU A 25 16.90 11.69 5.64
N VAL A 26 16.12 10.75 5.11
CA VAL A 26 16.61 9.77 4.12
C VAL A 26 17.10 10.48 2.86
N ALA A 27 16.35 11.44 2.34
CA ALA A 27 16.76 12.23 1.17
C ALA A 27 18.09 12.97 1.44
N HIS A 28 18.27 13.53 2.63
CA HIS A 28 19.49 14.19 3.02
C HIS A 28 20.67 13.23 3.16
N LEU A 29 20.46 12.07 3.81
CA LEU A 29 21.49 11.03 3.96
C LEU A 29 21.91 10.43 2.60
N MET A 30 20.99 10.35 1.64
CA MET A 30 21.26 9.90 0.27
C MET A 30 21.91 11.00 -0.61
N GLY A 31 22.12 12.20 -0.08
CA GLY A 31 22.68 13.33 -0.82
C GLY A 31 21.74 13.88 -1.91
N LEU A 32 20.44 13.59 -1.83
CA LEU A 32 19.45 14.08 -2.80
C LEU A 32 19.27 15.59 -2.66
N ARG A 33 19.55 16.32 -3.73
CA ARG A 33 19.30 17.75 -3.80
C ARG A 33 17.94 18.00 -4.44
N TRP A 34 17.13 18.83 -3.84
CA TRP A 34 15.79 19.19 -4.38
C TRP A 34 15.87 19.76 -5.80
N SER A 35 16.95 20.45 -6.14
CA SER A 35 17.24 20.92 -7.51
C SER A 35 17.28 19.77 -8.53
N ASP A 36 17.90 18.64 -8.14
CA ASP A 36 18.09 17.49 -9.03
C ASP A 36 16.77 16.73 -9.22
N VAL A 37 15.96 16.64 -8.16
CA VAL A 37 14.60 16.09 -8.23
C VAL A 37 13.72 16.93 -9.15
N LEU A 38 13.75 18.27 -9.00
CA LEU A 38 12.97 19.15 -9.87
C LEU A 38 13.46 19.11 -11.33
N ALA A 39 14.77 19.07 -11.54
CA ALA A 39 15.35 18.96 -12.87
C ALA A 39 14.93 17.64 -13.53
N SER A 40 14.99 16.53 -12.78
CA SER A 40 14.55 15.21 -13.25
C SER A 40 13.07 15.19 -13.59
N LEU A 41 12.23 15.82 -12.76
CA LEU A 41 10.78 15.94 -13.03
C LEU A 41 10.49 16.78 -14.29
N ARG A 42 11.24 17.88 -14.50
CA ARG A 42 11.09 18.72 -15.69
C ARG A 42 11.54 18.05 -16.98
N SER A 43 12.56 17.19 -16.88
CA SER A 43 13.08 16.41 -18.02
C SER A 43 12.35 15.09 -18.24
N ALA A 44 11.44 14.70 -17.31
CA ALA A 44 10.70 13.45 -17.40
C ALA A 44 9.78 13.47 -18.65
N ARG A 45 9.86 12.41 -19.43
CA ARG A 45 8.95 12.22 -20.57
C ARG A 45 7.54 11.97 -20.03
N PRO A 46 6.49 12.66 -20.54
CA PRO A 46 5.14 12.55 -19.99
C PRO A 46 4.54 11.15 -20.15
N LEU A 47 4.85 10.45 -21.24
CA LEU A 47 4.29 9.13 -21.52
C LEU A 47 4.71 8.05 -20.48
N PRO A 48 5.99 7.86 -20.15
CA PRO A 48 6.39 6.96 -19.06
C PRO A 48 5.80 7.34 -17.70
N LEU A 49 5.69 8.64 -17.43
CA LEU A 49 5.11 9.12 -16.18
C LEU A 49 3.61 8.76 -16.08
N LEU A 50 2.85 9.00 -17.15
CA LEU A 50 1.45 8.60 -17.22
C LEU A 50 1.28 7.08 -17.12
N ALA A 51 2.16 6.31 -17.78
CA ALA A 51 2.16 4.86 -17.69
C ALA A 51 2.45 4.38 -16.26
N ALA A 52 3.39 4.99 -15.55
CA ALA A 52 3.69 4.67 -14.15
C ALA A 52 2.51 4.99 -13.23
N VAL A 53 1.89 6.16 -13.38
CA VAL A 53 0.70 6.55 -12.61
C VAL A 53 -0.47 5.59 -12.91
N GLY A 54 -0.76 5.34 -14.19
CA GLY A 54 -1.80 4.40 -14.61
C GLY A 54 -1.56 2.98 -14.10
N GLY A 55 -0.31 2.50 -14.17
CA GLY A 55 0.10 1.21 -13.63
C GLY A 55 -0.09 1.12 -12.11
N THR A 56 0.21 2.19 -11.38
CA THR A 56 -0.02 2.27 -9.93
C THR A 56 -1.52 2.16 -9.60
N PHE A 57 -2.37 2.89 -10.31
CA PHE A 57 -3.83 2.78 -10.13
C PHE A 57 -4.36 1.40 -10.51
N ALA A 58 -3.88 0.80 -11.58
CA ALA A 58 -4.24 -0.56 -11.98
C ALA A 58 -3.84 -1.57 -10.91
N LEU A 59 -2.63 -1.45 -10.36
CA LEU A 59 -2.16 -2.30 -9.27
C LEU A 59 -3.04 -2.16 -8.02
N LEU A 60 -3.37 -0.93 -7.62
CA LEU A 60 -4.27 -0.67 -6.49
C LEU A 60 -5.67 -1.23 -6.74
N ALA A 61 -6.18 -1.15 -7.96
CA ALA A 61 -7.47 -1.73 -8.33
C ALA A 61 -7.46 -3.26 -8.23
N LEU A 62 -6.39 -3.91 -8.69
CA LEU A 62 -6.22 -5.37 -8.57
C LEU A 62 -6.06 -5.81 -7.11
N GLN A 63 -5.30 -5.08 -6.30
CA GLN A 63 -5.18 -5.34 -4.86
C GLN A 63 -6.52 -5.19 -4.15
N ALA A 64 -7.29 -4.14 -4.48
CA ALA A 64 -8.62 -3.93 -3.93
C ALA A 64 -9.60 -5.03 -4.37
N LEU A 65 -9.50 -5.52 -5.62
CA LEU A 65 -10.30 -6.62 -6.13
C LEU A 65 -10.00 -7.92 -5.37
N ARG A 66 -8.73 -8.26 -5.20
CA ARG A 66 -8.29 -9.43 -4.43
C ARG A 66 -8.84 -9.37 -3.00
N TRP A 67 -8.61 -8.25 -2.31
CA TRP A 67 -9.08 -8.06 -0.95
C TRP A 67 -10.62 -8.10 -0.86
N TRP A 68 -11.32 -7.50 -1.81
CA TRP A 68 -12.79 -7.56 -1.88
C TRP A 68 -13.30 -9.01 -1.97
N TRP A 69 -12.64 -9.88 -2.75
CA TRP A 69 -12.97 -11.29 -2.82
C TRP A 69 -12.83 -12.00 -1.47
N VAL A 70 -11.83 -11.66 -0.68
CA VAL A 70 -11.60 -12.23 0.66
C VAL A 70 -12.64 -11.73 1.66
N VAL A 71 -13.05 -10.45 1.56
CA VAL A 71 -13.94 -9.81 2.52
C VAL A 71 -15.42 -10.05 2.22
N ARG A 72 -15.80 -10.15 0.96
CA ARG A 72 -17.21 -10.23 0.55
C ARG A 72 -18.04 -11.37 1.19
N PRO A 73 -17.49 -12.57 1.52
CA PRO A 73 -18.25 -13.61 2.18
C PRO A 73 -18.66 -13.24 3.62
N VAL A 74 -17.87 -12.39 4.26
CA VAL A 74 -18.05 -11.98 5.66
C VAL A 74 -18.79 -10.65 5.76
N LEU A 75 -18.65 -9.81 4.72
CA LEU A 75 -19.17 -8.46 4.70
C LEU A 75 -19.76 -8.14 3.31
N PRO A 76 -21.07 -7.81 3.21
CA PRO A 76 -21.70 -7.42 1.96
C PRO A 76 -21.21 -6.02 1.52
N LEU A 77 -19.97 -5.95 1.06
CA LEU A 77 -19.30 -4.73 0.63
C LEU A 77 -19.30 -4.62 -0.90
N ARG A 78 -19.60 -3.43 -1.42
CA ARG A 78 -19.45 -3.16 -2.85
C ARG A 78 -17.97 -2.97 -3.18
N TYR A 79 -17.54 -3.42 -4.36
CA TYR A 79 -16.15 -3.22 -4.82
C TYR A 79 -15.69 -1.75 -4.73
N ARG A 80 -16.56 -0.80 -5.08
CA ARG A 80 -16.25 0.64 -4.98
C ARG A 80 -15.86 1.09 -3.58
N ASP A 81 -16.52 0.55 -2.55
CA ASP A 81 -16.21 0.88 -1.15
C ASP A 81 -14.89 0.21 -0.72
N ALA A 82 -14.62 -1.00 -1.20
CA ALA A 82 -13.35 -1.69 -0.99
C ALA A 82 -12.19 -0.92 -1.66
N PHE A 83 -12.36 -0.47 -2.89
CA PHE A 83 -11.37 0.31 -3.61
C PHE A 83 -11.11 1.67 -2.94
N ALA A 84 -12.16 2.39 -2.53
CA ALA A 84 -12.01 3.64 -1.77
C ALA A 84 -11.26 3.44 -0.45
N ALA A 85 -11.57 2.37 0.29
CA ALA A 85 -10.87 2.02 1.52
C ALA A 85 -9.39 1.69 1.26
N MET A 86 -9.07 1.01 0.15
CA MET A 86 -7.71 0.70 -0.27
C MET A 86 -6.92 1.96 -0.63
N LEU A 87 -7.51 2.88 -1.39
CA LEU A 87 -6.89 4.16 -1.74
C LEU A 87 -6.54 4.97 -0.48
N VAL A 88 -7.48 5.08 0.45
CA VAL A 88 -7.26 5.77 1.72
C VAL A 88 -6.14 5.09 2.50
N ALA A 89 -6.18 3.75 2.64
CA ALA A 89 -5.14 3.01 3.34
C ALA A 89 -3.76 3.22 2.70
N SER A 90 -3.66 3.15 1.38
CA SER A 90 -2.42 3.35 0.64
C SER A 90 -1.85 4.76 0.83
N ALA A 91 -2.70 5.79 0.77
CA ALA A 91 -2.29 7.16 1.04
C ALA A 91 -1.75 7.33 2.48
N PHE A 92 -2.43 6.74 3.46
CA PHE A 92 -1.97 6.81 4.86
C PHE A 92 -0.75 5.93 5.13
N ASN A 93 -0.53 4.84 4.39
CA ASN A 93 0.68 4.03 4.51
C ASN A 93 1.95 4.79 4.07
N VAL A 94 1.82 5.78 3.19
CA VAL A 94 2.93 6.68 2.84
C VAL A 94 3.24 7.67 3.97
N LEU A 95 2.21 8.11 4.71
CA LEU A 95 2.33 9.13 5.74
C LEU A 95 2.63 8.56 7.14
N ILE A 96 2.16 7.33 7.41
CA ILE A 96 2.26 6.72 8.73
C ILE A 96 3.17 5.48 8.63
N PRO A 97 4.31 5.48 9.34
CA PRO A 97 5.18 4.31 9.39
C PRO A 97 4.45 3.09 9.97
N ALA A 98 5.00 1.90 9.76
CA ALA A 98 4.46 0.62 10.21
C ALA A 98 3.06 0.25 9.65
N ARG A 99 2.75 0.65 8.40
CA ARG A 99 1.49 0.32 7.72
C ARG A 99 0.22 0.74 8.47
N GLY A 100 0.27 1.90 9.11
CA GLY A 100 -0.87 2.44 9.87
C GLY A 100 -2.15 2.64 9.04
N GLY A 101 -2.05 2.75 7.71
CA GLY A 101 -3.18 2.83 6.80
C GLY A 101 -4.05 1.57 6.79
N ASP A 102 -3.46 0.38 6.96
CA ASP A 102 -4.22 -0.88 7.02
C ASP A 102 -5.11 -0.92 8.27
N VAL A 103 -4.61 -0.40 9.40
CA VAL A 103 -5.40 -0.25 10.63
C VAL A 103 -6.54 0.76 10.44
N LEU A 104 -6.29 1.85 9.72
CA LEU A 104 -7.33 2.84 9.39
C LEU A 104 -8.40 2.25 8.48
N ARG A 105 -8.03 1.40 7.51
CA ARG A 105 -8.98 0.67 6.66
C ARG A 105 -9.94 -0.17 7.49
N VAL A 106 -9.42 -0.96 8.43
CA VAL A 106 -10.23 -1.77 9.35
C VAL A 106 -11.14 -0.90 10.22
N GLN A 107 -10.65 0.22 10.73
CA GLN A 107 -11.47 1.14 11.54
C GLN A 107 -12.56 1.83 10.73
N TYR A 108 -12.24 2.27 9.52
CA TYR A 108 -13.19 2.92 8.61
C TYR A 108 -14.34 1.99 8.26
N LEU A 109 -14.02 0.77 7.84
CA LEU A 109 -15.03 -0.23 7.49
C LEU A 109 -15.80 -0.73 8.70
N GLY A 110 -15.15 -0.99 9.82
CA GLY A 110 -15.81 -1.43 11.04
C GLY A 110 -16.86 -0.44 11.55
N LYS A 111 -16.61 0.87 11.39
CA LYS A 111 -17.60 1.91 11.70
C LYS A 111 -18.77 1.94 10.71
N ARG A 112 -18.48 1.78 9.41
CA ARG A 112 -19.47 1.90 8.34
C ARG A 112 -20.40 0.68 8.26
N THR A 113 -19.88 -0.51 8.56
CA THR A 113 -20.58 -1.77 8.37
C THR A 113 -21.06 -2.41 9.68
N ARG A 114 -20.72 -1.81 10.83
CA ARG A 114 -20.98 -2.36 12.16
C ARG A 114 -20.43 -3.76 12.38
N THR A 115 -19.44 -4.16 11.60
CA THR A 115 -18.81 -5.48 11.69
C THR A 115 -17.72 -5.48 12.77
N SER A 116 -17.51 -6.64 13.39
CA SER A 116 -16.47 -6.84 14.39
C SER A 116 -15.09 -6.49 13.83
N ARG A 117 -14.31 -5.71 14.57
CA ARG A 117 -12.93 -5.37 14.20
C ARG A 117 -12.03 -6.61 14.12
N VAL A 118 -12.32 -7.61 14.97
CA VAL A 118 -11.58 -8.89 14.98
C VAL A 118 -11.79 -9.63 13.67
N THR A 119 -13.03 -9.67 13.16
CA THR A 119 -13.34 -10.28 11.87
C THR A 119 -12.61 -9.57 10.72
N LEU A 120 -12.61 -8.24 10.72
CA LEU A 120 -11.90 -7.45 9.70
C LEU A 120 -10.38 -7.64 9.79
N LEU A 121 -9.80 -7.70 10.98
CA LEU A 121 -8.38 -8.01 11.16
C LEU A 121 -8.03 -9.42 10.67
N GLY A 122 -8.91 -10.38 10.87
CA GLY A 122 -8.77 -11.72 10.29
C GLY A 122 -8.69 -11.71 8.77
N THR A 123 -9.54 -10.92 8.10
CA THR A 123 -9.50 -10.77 6.63
C THR A 123 -8.22 -10.07 6.14
N GLU A 124 -7.71 -9.10 6.90
CA GLU A 124 -6.42 -8.46 6.62
C GLU A 124 -5.26 -9.44 6.72
N LEU A 125 -5.29 -10.29 7.74
CA LEU A 125 -4.26 -11.31 7.94
C LEU A 125 -4.28 -12.34 6.80
N LEU A 126 -5.45 -12.78 6.36
CA LEU A 126 -5.62 -13.67 5.21
C LEU A 126 -5.10 -13.02 3.91
N ASP A 127 -5.42 -11.74 3.68
CA ASP A 127 -4.93 -10.99 2.53
C ASP A 127 -3.40 -10.88 2.56
N TYR A 128 -2.82 -10.57 3.71
CA TYR A 128 -1.37 -10.50 3.91
C TYR A 128 -0.68 -11.83 3.59
N TRP A 129 -1.19 -12.95 4.11
CA TRP A 129 -0.62 -14.26 3.85
C TRP A 129 -0.77 -14.69 2.39
N SER A 130 -1.91 -14.39 1.77
CA SER A 130 -2.14 -14.64 0.34
C SER A 130 -1.16 -13.86 -0.53
N ASP A 131 -0.85 -12.63 -0.16
CA ASP A 131 0.14 -11.81 -0.84
C ASP A 131 1.54 -12.43 -0.73
N LYS A 132 1.95 -12.85 0.46
CA LYS A 132 3.26 -13.49 0.68
C LYS A 132 3.38 -14.83 -0.04
N ALA A 133 2.33 -15.64 -0.05
CA ALA A 133 2.28 -16.88 -0.82
C ALA A 133 2.42 -16.62 -2.32
N GLY A 134 1.76 -15.59 -2.87
CA GLY A 134 1.90 -15.18 -4.25
C GLY A 134 3.35 -14.78 -4.61
N TRP A 135 4.00 -14.00 -3.76
CA TRP A 135 5.41 -13.64 -3.94
C TRP A 135 6.34 -14.85 -3.90
N LEU A 136 6.10 -15.79 -2.99
CA LEU A 136 6.90 -17.01 -2.90
C LEU A 136 6.76 -17.85 -4.18
N VAL A 137 5.53 -18.03 -4.68
CA VAL A 137 5.28 -18.74 -5.94
C VAL A 137 5.99 -18.03 -7.11
N ALA A 138 5.86 -16.71 -7.23
CA ALA A 138 6.53 -15.94 -8.28
C ALA A 138 8.04 -16.08 -8.20
N PHE A 139 8.62 -16.05 -6.99
CA PHE A 139 10.04 -16.25 -6.77
C PHE A 139 10.50 -17.66 -7.22
N VAL A 140 9.78 -18.71 -6.80
CA VAL A 140 10.11 -20.10 -7.19
C VAL A 140 10.01 -20.26 -8.70
N VAL A 141 8.95 -19.75 -9.33
CA VAL A 141 8.79 -19.82 -10.80
C VAL A 141 9.94 -19.11 -11.50
N THR A 142 10.31 -17.92 -11.03
CA THR A 142 11.44 -17.18 -11.61
C THR A 142 12.75 -17.95 -11.49
N CYS A 143 13.03 -18.54 -10.31
CA CYS A 143 14.22 -19.36 -10.11
C CYS A 143 14.25 -20.59 -11.04
N VAL A 144 13.11 -21.27 -11.19
CA VAL A 144 13.01 -22.45 -12.07
C VAL A 144 13.22 -22.04 -13.54
N VAL A 145 12.54 -20.99 -13.99
CA VAL A 145 12.67 -20.51 -15.38
C VAL A 145 14.12 -20.05 -15.66
N SER A 146 14.73 -19.33 -14.73
CA SER A 146 16.13 -18.93 -14.87
C SER A 146 17.07 -20.14 -14.91
N ALA A 147 16.90 -21.13 -14.04
CA ALA A 147 17.74 -22.32 -14.00
C ALA A 147 17.60 -23.15 -15.29
N VAL A 148 16.43 -23.21 -15.91
CA VAL A 148 16.21 -23.88 -17.20
C VAL A 148 16.86 -23.07 -18.33
N GLY A 149 16.64 -21.75 -18.38
CA GLY A 149 17.18 -20.87 -19.41
C GLY A 149 18.73 -20.85 -19.44
N TRP A 150 19.38 -20.96 -18.30
CA TRP A 150 20.85 -21.06 -18.22
C TRP A 150 21.41 -22.38 -18.81
N ARG A 151 20.62 -23.46 -18.82
CA ARG A 151 21.04 -24.73 -19.40
C ARG A 151 20.98 -24.75 -20.91
N GLU A 152 20.19 -23.87 -21.52
CA GLU A 152 19.99 -23.77 -22.95
C GLU A 152 20.84 -22.66 -23.63
N ALA A 153 21.58 -21.87 -22.82
CA ALA A 153 22.48 -20.86 -23.36
C ALA A 153 23.64 -21.54 -24.07
N PRO A 154 23.87 -21.29 -25.37
CA PRO A 154 25.02 -21.86 -26.09
C PRO A 154 26.33 -21.30 -25.51
N PRO A 155 27.43 -22.05 -25.56
CA PRO A 155 28.74 -21.67 -25.06
C PRO A 155 29.33 -20.45 -25.80
#